data_28d9495092ea6a6257bf091a7a187bf3
#
_entry.id   28d9495092ea6a6257bf091a7a187bf3
#
_cell.length_a   1.000
_cell.length_b   1.000
_cell.length_c   1.000
_cell.angle_alpha   90.00
_cell.angle_beta   90.00
_cell.angle_gamma   90.00
#
_symmetry.space_group_name_H-M   'P 1'
#
loop_
_entity.id
_entity.type
_entity.pdbx_description
1 polymer ?
#
loop_
_entity_poly.entity_id
_entity_poly.type
_entity_poly.pdbx_seq_one_letter_code
_entity_poly.pdbx_strand_id
1 'polypeptide(L)'
;MKNYILDYVNENEYKKKEKAVKKYNMLAYKKLIFEYYNDLREGRFQGVLVESDKQNGISKYELKLPTDKMFAKVHGALTLHYSVYEKQHMVMLNTLTPEDVLTEGHMEELSTYKGVMVTNSHKEKDMFKINLFNAMRKDGFAKIAGLSFLAIVTLIIL
;
A
#
# COMPACT_ATOMS: atom_id res chain seq x y z
N MET A 1 -23.24 -9.54 15.10
CA MET A 1 -22.06 -8.72 14.74
C MET A 1 -22.37 -7.27 15.08
N LYS A 2 -21.47 -6.58 15.76
CA LYS A 2 -21.64 -5.13 16.01
C LYS A 2 -21.15 -4.41 14.75
N ASN A 3 -22.02 -3.67 14.10
CA ASN A 3 -21.63 -2.86 12.94
C ASN A 3 -21.27 -1.46 13.41
N TYR A 4 -20.05 -1.04 13.12
CA TYR A 4 -19.56 0.31 13.41
C TYR A 4 -19.64 1.18 12.16
N ILE A 5 -20.01 2.44 12.36
CA ILE A 5 -19.97 3.46 11.31
C ILE A 5 -18.56 4.03 11.27
N LEU A 6 -17.97 4.11 10.06
CA LEU A 6 -16.71 4.82 9.87
C LEU A 6 -17.01 6.27 9.52
N ASP A 7 -16.37 7.18 10.22
CA ASP A 7 -16.45 8.61 9.99
C ASP A 7 -15.07 9.24 10.10
N TYR A 8 -14.92 10.51 9.79
CA TYR A 8 -13.65 11.22 9.71
C TYR A 8 -13.65 12.42 10.65
N VAL A 9 -12.54 12.66 11.32
CA VAL A 9 -12.34 13.91 12.09
C VAL A 9 -12.26 15.10 11.12
N ASN A 10 -11.54 14.95 10.02
CA ASN A 10 -11.46 15.91 8.92
C ASN A 10 -11.40 15.15 7.61
N GLU A 11 -12.54 14.97 6.95
CA GLU A 11 -12.63 14.15 5.73
C GLU A 11 -11.75 14.67 4.61
N ASN A 12 -11.76 15.98 4.35
CA ASN A 12 -10.99 16.57 3.25
C ASN A 12 -9.49 16.33 3.40
N GLU A 13 -8.97 16.54 4.59
CA GLU A 13 -7.56 16.34 4.90
C GLU A 13 -7.20 14.84 4.87
N TYR A 14 -8.01 14.02 5.49
CA TYR A 14 -7.82 12.58 5.49
C TYR A 14 -7.80 12.00 4.07
N LYS A 15 -8.74 12.41 3.22
CA LYS A 15 -8.82 11.96 1.82
C LYS A 15 -7.64 12.40 0.97
N LYS A 16 -7.05 13.56 1.26
CA LYS A 16 -5.79 13.98 0.62
C LYS A 16 -4.65 13.02 0.98
N LYS A 17 -4.48 12.71 2.27
CA LYS A 17 -3.48 11.74 2.75
C LYS A 17 -3.72 10.33 2.20
N GLU A 18 -4.98 9.89 2.17
CA GLU A 18 -5.36 8.59 1.57
C GLU A 18 -4.99 8.49 0.09
N LYS A 19 -5.21 9.57 -0.69
CA LYS A 19 -4.76 9.66 -2.10
C LYS A 19 -3.23 9.60 -2.21
N ALA A 20 -2.51 10.24 -1.29
CA ALA A 20 -1.05 10.17 -1.24
C ALA A 20 -0.59 8.73 -0.98
N VAL A 21 -1.17 8.04 0.01
CA VAL A 21 -0.88 6.62 0.26
C VAL A 21 -1.14 5.77 -0.99
N LYS A 22 -2.26 5.97 -1.69
CA LYS A 22 -2.57 5.29 -2.94
C LYS A 22 -1.49 5.49 -4.00
N LYS A 23 -0.97 6.71 -4.12
CA LYS A 23 0.06 7.05 -5.10
C LYS A 23 1.41 6.40 -4.78
N TYR A 24 1.79 6.35 -3.51
CA TYR A 24 3.13 5.91 -3.09
C TYR A 24 3.19 4.46 -2.67
N ASN A 25 2.14 3.93 -2.07
CA ASN A 25 2.10 2.56 -1.58
C ASN A 25 0.75 1.92 -1.85
N MET A 26 0.59 1.43 -3.07
CA MET A 26 -0.64 0.79 -3.51
C MET A 26 -1.02 -0.43 -2.66
N LEU A 27 -0.03 -1.16 -2.11
CA LEU A 27 -0.30 -2.31 -1.24
C LEU A 27 -0.91 -1.86 0.09
N ALA A 28 -0.33 -0.84 0.73
CA ALA A 28 -0.89 -0.26 1.94
C ALA A 28 -2.30 0.29 1.71
N TYR A 29 -2.51 1.00 0.59
CA TYR A 29 -3.82 1.51 0.22
C TYR A 29 -4.86 0.40 0.03
N LYS A 30 -4.51 -0.66 -0.69
CA LYS A 30 -5.44 -1.79 -0.88
C LYS A 30 -5.81 -2.44 0.45
N LYS A 31 -4.84 -2.70 1.32
CA LYS A 31 -5.11 -3.25 2.65
C LYS A 31 -5.96 -2.30 3.50
N LEU A 32 -5.68 -1.00 3.46
CA LEU A 32 -6.45 0.00 4.18
C LEU A 32 -7.94 -0.06 3.80
N ILE A 33 -8.24 -0.02 2.48
CA ILE A 33 -9.62 0.05 1.99
C ILE A 33 -10.35 -1.29 2.09
N PHE A 34 -9.72 -2.39 1.70
CA PHE A 34 -10.41 -3.69 1.55
C PHE A 34 -10.31 -4.59 2.78
N GLU A 35 -9.31 -4.38 3.64
CA GLU A 35 -9.11 -5.21 4.82
C GLU A 35 -9.45 -4.42 6.09
N TYR A 36 -8.68 -3.38 6.40
CA TYR A 36 -8.79 -2.69 7.68
C TYR A 36 -10.09 -1.92 7.86
N TYR A 37 -10.60 -1.23 6.84
CA TYR A 37 -11.90 -0.55 6.97
C TYR A 37 -13.06 -1.53 7.16
N ASN A 38 -13.00 -2.71 6.56
CA ASN A 38 -14.01 -3.74 6.78
C ASN A 38 -13.90 -4.31 8.19
N ASP A 39 -12.68 -4.57 8.67
CA ASP A 39 -12.45 -5.04 10.04
C ASP A 39 -12.95 -4.05 11.07
N LEU A 40 -12.68 -2.76 10.88
CA LEU A 40 -13.19 -1.71 11.76
C LEU A 40 -14.72 -1.65 11.78
N ARG A 41 -15.38 -1.77 10.62
CA ARG A 41 -16.86 -1.82 10.55
C ARG A 41 -17.44 -3.03 11.28
N GLU A 42 -16.75 -4.14 11.27
CA GLU A 42 -17.17 -5.37 11.96
C GLU A 42 -16.78 -5.40 13.43
N GLY A 43 -16.13 -4.35 13.93
CA GLY A 43 -15.70 -4.24 15.33
C GLY A 43 -14.44 -5.03 15.66
N ARG A 44 -13.66 -5.39 14.64
CA ARG A 44 -12.31 -5.98 14.80
C ARG A 44 -11.27 -4.88 14.81
N PHE A 45 -10.93 -4.39 16.00
CA PHE A 45 -9.98 -3.30 16.18
C PHE A 45 -8.56 -3.85 16.23
N GLN A 46 -7.74 -3.42 15.30
CA GLN A 46 -6.35 -3.84 15.16
C GLN A 46 -5.40 -2.69 15.50
N GLY A 47 -4.16 -3.04 15.84
CA GLY A 47 -3.11 -2.07 16.17
C GLY A 47 -2.83 -1.99 17.66
N VAL A 48 -2.09 -0.96 18.04
CA VAL A 48 -1.68 -0.71 19.43
C VAL A 48 -2.69 0.26 20.05
N LEU A 49 -3.25 -0.14 21.20
CA LEU A 49 -4.08 0.76 22.02
C LEU A 49 -3.16 1.82 22.66
N VAL A 50 -3.37 3.08 22.31
CA VAL A 50 -2.56 4.21 22.80
C VAL A 50 -3.20 4.84 24.04
N GLU A 51 -4.52 5.00 24.00
CA GLU A 51 -5.27 5.67 25.06
C GLU A 51 -6.65 5.01 25.22
N SER A 52 -7.12 4.91 26.44
CA SER A 52 -8.47 4.39 26.72
C SER A 52 -9.16 5.18 27.83
N ASP A 53 -10.28 5.77 27.50
CA ASP A 53 -11.22 6.38 28.44
C ASP A 53 -12.41 5.45 28.65
N LYS A 54 -12.31 4.61 29.67
CA LYS A 54 -13.36 3.63 29.99
C LYS A 54 -14.70 4.26 30.41
N GLN A 55 -14.66 5.46 31.02
CA GLN A 55 -15.88 6.15 31.48
C GLN A 55 -16.70 6.60 30.29
N ASN A 56 -16.06 7.15 29.28
CA ASN A 56 -16.73 7.61 28.06
C ASN A 56 -16.84 6.51 26.99
N GLY A 57 -16.14 5.38 27.13
CA GLY A 57 -16.11 4.29 26.16
C GLY A 57 -15.38 4.70 24.89
N ILE A 58 -14.26 5.44 25.04
CA ILE A 58 -13.43 5.90 23.94
C ILE A 58 -12.06 5.21 24.02
N SER A 59 -11.63 4.64 22.91
CA SER A 59 -10.32 4.01 22.77
C SER A 59 -9.62 4.50 21.53
N LYS A 60 -8.34 4.91 21.64
CA LYS A 60 -7.52 5.39 20.52
C LYS A 60 -6.48 4.34 20.14
N TYR A 61 -6.32 4.13 18.87
CA TYR A 61 -5.44 3.10 18.31
C TYR A 61 -4.51 3.66 17.25
N GLU A 62 -3.35 3.02 17.15
CA GLU A 62 -2.36 3.19 16.07
C GLU A 62 -2.18 1.87 15.34
N LEU A 63 -2.51 1.84 14.05
CA LEU A 63 -2.37 0.67 13.20
C LEU A 63 -1.28 0.93 12.15
N LYS A 64 -0.18 0.17 12.25
CA LYS A 64 0.89 0.21 11.24
C LYS A 64 0.44 -0.45 9.95
N LEU A 65 0.53 0.29 8.85
CA LEU A 65 0.24 -0.20 7.51
C LEU A 65 1.49 -0.84 6.89
N PRO A 66 1.34 -1.77 5.93
CA PRO A 66 2.47 -2.29 5.18
C PRO A 66 3.21 -1.15 4.50
N THR A 67 4.48 -1.00 4.84
CA THR A 67 5.31 0.09 4.35
C THR A 67 6.56 -0.47 3.70
N ASP A 68 6.96 0.10 2.55
CA ASP A 68 8.24 -0.22 1.94
C ASP A 68 9.40 0.09 2.91
N LYS A 69 10.43 -0.77 2.92
CA LYS A 69 11.56 -0.64 3.85
C LYS A 69 12.34 0.65 3.67
N MET A 70 12.52 1.11 2.42
CA MET A 70 13.24 2.35 2.12
C MET A 70 12.43 3.55 2.56
N PHE A 71 11.12 3.56 2.25
CA PHE A 71 10.21 4.59 2.72
C PHE A 71 10.21 4.66 4.26
N ALA A 72 10.05 3.51 4.93
CA ALA A 72 10.01 3.45 6.39
C ALA A 72 11.31 3.93 7.05
N LYS A 73 12.46 3.70 6.41
CA LYS A 73 13.76 4.15 6.92
C LYS A 73 13.91 5.66 6.86
N VAL A 74 13.38 6.31 5.82
CA VAL A 74 13.55 7.76 5.58
C VAL A 74 12.45 8.56 6.29
N HIS A 75 11.21 8.10 6.22
CA HIS A 75 10.03 8.87 6.62
C HIS A 75 9.26 8.26 7.80
N GLY A 76 9.65 7.07 8.26
CA GLY A 76 8.89 6.32 9.25
C GLY A 76 7.82 5.41 8.64
N ALA A 77 7.19 4.63 9.50
CA ALA A 77 6.15 3.70 9.08
C ALA A 77 4.82 4.43 8.79
N LEU A 78 4.16 4.05 7.70
CA LEU A 78 2.77 4.48 7.49
C LEU A 78 1.90 3.95 8.63
N THR A 79 1.16 4.84 9.27
CA THR A 79 0.32 4.49 10.42
C THR A 79 -1.05 5.15 10.29
N LEU A 80 -2.09 4.37 10.52
CA LEU A 80 -3.46 4.84 10.67
C LEU A 80 -3.72 5.11 12.14
N HIS A 81 -4.14 6.33 12.47
CA HIS A 81 -4.65 6.71 13.78
C HIS A 81 -6.17 6.76 13.74
N TYR A 82 -6.82 6.07 14.66
CA TYR A 82 -8.28 6.06 14.74
C TYR A 82 -8.77 5.96 16.18
N SER A 83 -9.99 6.41 16.41
CA SER A 83 -10.66 6.38 17.71
C SER A 83 -11.94 5.59 17.62
N VAL A 84 -12.19 4.71 18.59
CA VAL A 84 -13.40 3.91 18.70
C VAL A 84 -14.28 4.51 19.78
N TYR A 85 -15.52 4.80 19.43
CA TYR A 85 -16.58 5.27 20.33
C TYR A 85 -17.57 4.12 20.53
N GLU A 86 -17.36 3.31 21.55
CA GLU A 86 -18.14 2.08 21.76
C GLU A 86 -19.62 2.33 21.98
N LYS A 87 -19.97 3.39 22.72
CA LYS A 87 -21.37 3.74 23.02
C LYS A 87 -22.14 4.16 21.77
N GLN A 88 -21.46 4.78 20.81
CA GLN A 88 -22.05 5.26 19.55
C GLN A 88 -21.93 4.25 18.41
N HIS A 89 -21.23 3.13 18.61
CA HIS A 89 -20.85 2.20 17.55
C HIS A 89 -20.20 2.91 16.35
N MET A 90 -19.25 3.79 16.64
CA MET A 90 -18.59 4.63 15.64
C MET A 90 -17.08 4.52 15.74
N VAL A 91 -16.40 4.53 14.60
CA VAL A 91 -14.96 4.64 14.48
C VAL A 91 -14.65 5.92 13.74
N MET A 92 -13.92 6.82 14.40
CA MET A 92 -13.42 8.05 13.80
C MET A 92 -12.01 7.83 13.24
N LEU A 93 -11.83 8.01 11.94
CA LEU A 93 -10.55 8.01 11.29
C LEU A 93 -9.89 9.38 11.52
N ASN A 94 -8.84 9.40 12.36
CA ASN A 94 -8.22 10.66 12.80
C ASN A 94 -7.26 11.18 11.73
N THR A 95 -6.19 10.45 11.44
CA THR A 95 -5.17 10.84 10.46
C THR A 95 -4.35 9.65 9.97
N LEU A 96 -3.59 9.89 8.90
CA LEU A 96 -2.53 9.02 8.42
C LEU A 96 -1.18 9.72 8.61
N THR A 97 -0.18 9.00 9.13
CA THR A 97 1.18 9.52 9.33
C THR A 97 2.20 8.72 8.51
N PRO A 98 3.37 9.27 8.19
CA PRO A 98 3.89 10.60 8.55
C PRO A 98 3.19 11.74 7.82
N GLU A 99 2.77 12.79 8.55
CA GLU A 99 1.97 13.88 7.99
C GLU A 99 2.73 14.73 6.98
N ASP A 100 3.98 15.04 7.30
CA ASP A 100 4.89 15.84 6.47
C ASP A 100 5.06 15.25 5.07
N VAL A 101 5.08 13.93 4.95
CA VAL A 101 5.25 13.23 3.67
C VAL A 101 3.94 13.08 2.90
N LEU A 102 2.82 12.98 3.60
CA LEU A 102 1.50 12.78 2.99
C LEU A 102 0.81 14.11 2.62
N THR A 103 1.47 15.25 2.86
CA THR A 103 1.01 16.57 2.40
C THR A 103 1.52 16.91 1.00
N GLU A 104 0.83 17.82 0.30
CA GLU A 104 1.08 18.10 -1.12
C GLU A 104 2.51 18.61 -1.44
N GLY A 105 3.22 19.21 -0.46
CA GLY A 105 4.54 19.80 -0.69
C GLY A 105 5.69 18.81 -0.90
N HIS A 106 5.55 17.55 -0.44
CA HIS A 106 6.57 16.50 -0.59
C HIS A 106 6.24 15.51 -1.72
N MET A 107 5.18 15.77 -2.47
CA MET A 107 4.72 14.90 -3.55
C MET A 107 5.73 14.80 -4.71
N GLU A 108 6.53 15.83 -4.95
CA GLU A 108 7.54 15.85 -6.02
C GLU A 108 8.79 15.01 -5.66
N GLU A 109 9.27 15.08 -4.43
CA GLU A 109 10.43 14.28 -3.99
C GLU A 109 10.16 12.77 -4.08
N LEU A 110 8.97 12.34 -3.66
CA LEU A 110 8.58 10.94 -3.71
C LEU A 110 8.34 10.43 -5.15
N SER A 111 7.98 11.31 -6.08
CA SER A 111 7.88 10.96 -7.50
C SER A 111 9.26 10.69 -8.11
N THR A 112 10.29 11.35 -7.62
CA THR A 112 11.68 11.14 -8.02
C THR A 112 12.18 9.76 -7.56
N TYR A 113 11.81 9.33 -6.34
CA TYR A 113 12.10 7.97 -5.86
C TYR A 113 11.40 6.89 -6.70
N LYS A 114 10.15 7.12 -7.12
CA LYS A 114 9.45 6.20 -8.03
C LYS A 114 10.09 6.13 -9.42
N GLY A 115 10.60 7.23 -9.92
CA GLY A 115 11.34 7.28 -11.18
C GLY A 115 12.61 6.40 -11.16
N VAL A 116 13.34 6.41 -10.05
CA VAL A 116 14.54 5.57 -9.86
C VAL A 116 14.16 4.09 -9.71
N MET A 117 13.08 3.76 -9.01
CA MET A 117 12.63 2.36 -8.85
C MET A 117 12.05 1.79 -10.16
N VAL A 118 11.31 2.58 -10.92
CA VAL A 118 10.77 2.16 -12.23
C VAL A 118 11.89 1.95 -13.26
N THR A 119 12.93 2.80 -13.25
CA THR A 119 14.10 2.61 -14.15
C THR A 119 14.90 1.37 -13.79
N ASN A 120 15.05 1.03 -12.50
CA ASN A 120 15.74 -0.19 -12.10
C ASN A 120 14.92 -1.45 -12.42
N SER A 121 13.60 -1.44 -12.22
CA SER A 121 12.75 -2.57 -12.57
C SER A 121 12.64 -2.80 -14.09
N HIS A 122 12.67 -1.72 -14.89
CA HIS A 122 12.77 -1.86 -16.35
C HIS A 122 14.12 -2.39 -16.79
N LYS A 123 15.23 -1.91 -16.20
CA LYS A 123 16.57 -2.44 -16.50
C LYS A 123 16.71 -3.90 -16.10
N GLU A 124 16.16 -4.33 -14.96
CA GLU A 124 16.17 -5.74 -14.56
C GLU A 124 15.33 -6.61 -15.51
N LYS A 125 14.13 -6.14 -15.92
CA LYS A 125 13.31 -6.85 -16.91
C LYS A 125 13.97 -6.93 -18.28
N ASP A 126 14.62 -5.87 -18.71
CA ASP A 126 15.33 -5.85 -20.00
C ASP A 126 16.62 -6.68 -19.93
N MET A 127 17.37 -6.66 -18.81
CA MET A 127 18.50 -7.57 -18.60
C MET A 127 18.05 -9.03 -18.52
N PHE A 128 16.93 -9.33 -17.89
CA PHE A 128 16.38 -10.67 -17.85
C PHE A 128 15.99 -11.17 -19.24
N LYS A 129 15.34 -10.33 -20.06
CA LYS A 129 15.01 -10.63 -21.46
C LYS A 129 16.27 -10.85 -22.30
N ILE A 130 17.29 -9.99 -22.15
CA ILE A 130 18.56 -10.12 -22.88
C ILE A 130 19.30 -11.39 -22.45
N ASN A 131 19.35 -11.71 -21.17
CA ASN A 131 19.98 -12.93 -20.66
C ASN A 131 19.24 -14.19 -21.10
N LEU A 132 17.91 -14.18 -21.11
CA LEU A 132 17.10 -15.27 -21.62
C LEU A 132 17.33 -15.50 -23.12
N PHE A 133 17.39 -14.42 -23.90
CA PHE A 133 17.65 -14.48 -25.34
C PHE A 133 19.07 -15.00 -25.65
N ASN A 134 20.07 -14.57 -24.85
CA ASN A 134 21.44 -15.05 -25.00
C ASN A 134 21.62 -16.51 -24.55
N ALA A 135 20.90 -16.96 -23.50
CA ALA A 135 20.87 -18.37 -23.08
C ALA A 135 20.24 -19.24 -24.16
N MET A 136 19.12 -18.82 -24.72
CA MET A 136 18.43 -19.52 -25.82
C MET A 136 19.32 -19.63 -27.08
N ARG A 137 20.18 -18.64 -27.35
CA ARG A 137 21.09 -18.61 -28.48
C ARG A 137 22.32 -19.53 -28.27
N LYS A 138 22.80 -19.67 -27.02
CA LYS A 138 23.99 -20.49 -26.70
C LYS A 138 23.70 -22.00 -26.71
N ASP A 139 22.51 -22.43 -26.32
CA ASP A 139 22.23 -23.84 -26.07
C ASP A 139 21.60 -24.59 -27.25
N GLY A 140 21.68 -24.05 -28.47
CA GLY A 140 21.27 -24.77 -29.67
C GLY A 140 19.78 -25.15 -29.72
N PHE A 141 18.93 -24.48 -28.95
CA PHE A 141 17.47 -24.72 -28.87
C PHE A 141 16.72 -24.45 -30.19
N ALA A 142 17.43 -23.96 -31.21
CA ALA A 142 16.85 -23.69 -32.53
C ALA A 142 16.38 -24.95 -33.30
N LYS A 143 16.67 -26.16 -32.82
CA LYS A 143 16.29 -27.40 -33.49
C LYS A 143 15.02 -28.10 -33.00
N ILE A 144 14.44 -27.67 -31.87
CA ILE A 144 13.25 -28.32 -31.30
C ILE A 144 11.99 -27.42 -31.34
N ALA A 145 12.11 -26.15 -31.69
CA ALA A 145 11.10 -25.15 -31.38
C ALA A 145 10.26 -24.62 -32.55
N GLY A 146 10.06 -25.41 -33.59
CA GLY A 146 9.13 -25.00 -34.67
C GLY A 146 7.66 -24.87 -34.23
N LEU A 147 7.24 -25.51 -33.13
CA LEU A 147 5.85 -25.50 -32.69
C LEU A 147 5.62 -24.88 -31.29
N SER A 148 6.67 -24.79 -30.47
CA SER A 148 6.54 -24.24 -29.10
C SER A 148 6.71 -22.72 -29.03
N PHE A 149 7.32 -22.10 -30.01
CA PHE A 149 7.62 -20.68 -30.01
C PHE A 149 6.38 -19.79 -30.16
N LEU A 150 5.38 -20.27 -30.95
CA LEU A 150 4.13 -19.54 -31.11
C LEU A 150 3.26 -19.53 -29.83
N ALA A 151 3.32 -20.59 -29.04
CA ALA A 151 2.56 -20.71 -27.81
C ALA A 151 3.11 -19.83 -26.68
N ILE A 152 4.43 -19.61 -26.63
CA ILE A 152 5.06 -18.77 -25.59
C ILE A 152 4.90 -17.29 -25.91
N VAL A 153 4.93 -16.90 -27.20
CA VAL A 153 4.74 -15.50 -27.60
C VAL A 153 3.30 -15.04 -27.38
N THR A 154 2.32 -15.91 -27.56
CA THR A 154 0.90 -15.60 -27.29
C THR A 154 0.62 -15.44 -25.79
N LEU A 155 1.38 -16.10 -24.91
CA LEU A 155 1.20 -15.97 -23.45
C LEU A 155 1.81 -14.69 -22.86
N ILE A 156 2.69 -14.00 -23.60
CA ILE A 156 3.36 -12.75 -23.17
C ILE A 156 2.62 -11.50 -23.67
N ILE A 157 1.72 -11.65 -24.65
CA ILE A 157 0.98 -10.54 -25.27
C ILE A 157 -0.47 -10.43 -24.75
N LEU A 158 -0.97 -11.42 -24.03
CA LEU A 158 -2.22 -11.39 -23.27
C LEU A 158 -1.97 -11.09 -21.80
#